data_c2beb77c97135b6f52ed5009f6e614ca
#
_entry.id   c2beb77c97135b6f52ed5009f6e614ca
#
_cell.length_a   1.000
_cell.length_b   1.000
_cell.length_c   1.000
_cell.angle_alpha   90.00
_cell.angle_beta   90.00
_cell.angle_gamma   90.00
#
_symmetry.space_group_name_H-M   'P 1'
#
loop_
_entity.id
_entity.type
_entity.pdbx_description
1 polymer ?
#
loop_
_entity_poly.entity_id
_entity_poly.type
_entity_poly.pdbx_seq_one_letter_code
_entity_poly.pdbx_strand_id
1 'polypeptide(L)'
;SGRCDGNLFDYAGVTNYASTEKLENLSFLSGIGVRHTWMWAAYTPNLPVATESLLGLKYVLTDTENGKEYERVGGYEDISYLKNPYALPVLFPVDRIENYDLYEIRNFTLLNKMWRSINGQEEDVFQPCTVSGSSLDGKKNLEVTVEKDGSVYLFIPSGFYTTIQVRGAGIERNIDYDYTSEIYYIGEFVKGDQIHISMEETMQSDDLDAIVCYTENRSAISENARLVEEQNVLTEEESSSHLIMTYSGEKHYIATTIPYDEA
;
A
#
# COMPACT_ATOMS: atom_id res chain seq x y z
N SER A 1 -12.40 1.67 -15.01
CA SER A 1 -12.33 0.26 -14.56
C SER A 1 -13.59 -0.08 -13.77
N GLY A 2 -14.20 -1.21 -14.08
CA GLY A 2 -15.38 -1.69 -13.38
C GLY A 2 -15.03 -2.15 -11.96
N ARG A 3 -15.92 -1.89 -10.99
CA ARG A 3 -15.70 -2.27 -9.59
C ARG A 3 -15.85 -3.77 -9.30
N CYS A 4 -16.15 -4.57 -10.33
CA CYS A 4 -16.37 -6.02 -10.23
C CYS A 4 -15.65 -6.77 -11.36
N ASP A 5 -14.58 -6.23 -11.91
CA ASP A 5 -13.87 -6.81 -13.05
C ASP A 5 -13.33 -8.22 -12.72
N GLY A 6 -12.82 -8.45 -11.50
CA GLY A 6 -12.39 -9.78 -11.06
C GLY A 6 -13.50 -10.82 -11.16
N ASN A 7 -14.71 -10.51 -10.68
CA ASN A 7 -15.85 -11.42 -10.73
C ASN A 7 -16.36 -11.62 -12.17
N LEU A 8 -16.24 -10.58 -13.01
CA LEU A 8 -16.72 -10.64 -14.39
C LEU A 8 -15.81 -11.46 -15.30
N PHE A 9 -14.49 -11.39 -15.06
CA PHE A 9 -13.46 -11.99 -15.89
C PHE A 9 -12.72 -13.15 -15.21
N ASP A 10 -13.25 -13.63 -14.08
CA ASP A 10 -12.75 -14.81 -13.35
C ASP A 10 -11.25 -14.70 -12.96
N TYR A 11 -10.87 -13.61 -12.33
CA TYR A 11 -9.55 -13.46 -11.73
C TYR A 11 -9.61 -12.90 -10.30
N ALA A 12 -8.64 -13.26 -9.47
CA ALA A 12 -8.50 -12.72 -8.14
C ALA A 12 -7.95 -11.27 -8.21
N GLY A 13 -8.66 -10.32 -7.59
CA GLY A 13 -8.29 -8.90 -7.60
C GLY A 13 -8.75 -8.18 -6.33
N VAL A 14 -8.05 -7.09 -5.99
CA VAL A 14 -8.36 -6.25 -4.81
C VAL A 14 -9.60 -5.38 -5.02
N THR A 15 -9.89 -5.02 -6.29
CA THR A 15 -11.05 -4.18 -6.58
C THR A 15 -12.33 -4.99 -6.45
N ASN A 16 -13.10 -4.71 -5.42
CA ASN A 16 -14.35 -5.41 -5.12
C ASN A 16 -15.45 -4.43 -4.70
N TYR A 17 -16.70 -4.76 -5.05
CA TYR A 17 -17.90 -4.10 -4.59
C TYR A 17 -18.83 -5.13 -3.98
N ALA A 18 -19.04 -5.06 -2.68
CA ALA A 18 -19.98 -5.92 -1.98
C ALA A 18 -20.72 -5.13 -0.91
N SER A 19 -22.05 -5.05 -1.01
CA SER A 19 -22.88 -4.38 -0.01
C SER A 19 -22.93 -5.13 1.34
N THR A 20 -22.37 -6.34 1.38
CA THR A 20 -22.32 -7.23 2.56
C THR A 20 -20.89 -7.49 3.02
N GLU A 21 -19.92 -6.65 2.59
CA GLU A 21 -18.52 -6.77 3.03
C GLU A 21 -18.41 -6.59 4.54
N LYS A 22 -17.59 -7.41 5.18
CA LYS A 22 -17.35 -7.30 6.62
C LYS A 22 -16.55 -6.03 6.93
N LEU A 23 -16.97 -5.32 7.96
CA LEU A 23 -16.31 -4.07 8.37
C LEU A 23 -14.85 -4.28 8.76
N GLU A 24 -14.52 -5.41 9.35
CA GLU A 24 -13.15 -5.80 9.71
C GLU A 24 -12.24 -5.89 8.48
N ASN A 25 -12.72 -6.48 7.38
CA ASN A 25 -11.96 -6.56 6.13
C ASN A 25 -11.71 -5.18 5.55
N LEU A 26 -12.72 -4.32 5.53
CA LEU A 26 -12.58 -2.93 5.06
C LEU A 26 -11.63 -2.13 5.96
N SER A 27 -11.71 -2.33 7.28
CA SER A 27 -10.81 -1.69 8.24
C SER A 27 -9.37 -2.13 8.05
N PHE A 28 -9.15 -3.42 7.80
CA PHE A 28 -7.83 -3.94 7.48
C PHE A 28 -7.29 -3.34 6.17
N LEU A 29 -8.06 -3.39 5.09
CA LEU A 29 -7.67 -2.84 3.79
C LEU A 29 -7.37 -1.33 3.89
N SER A 30 -8.21 -0.58 4.60
CA SER A 30 -7.95 0.82 4.93
C SER A 30 -6.65 0.99 5.69
N GLY A 31 -6.45 0.18 6.73
CA GLY A 31 -5.26 0.22 7.59
C GLY A 31 -3.94 0.02 6.82
N ILE A 32 -3.95 -0.70 5.71
CA ILE A 32 -2.78 -0.89 4.82
C ILE A 32 -2.79 0.01 3.58
N GLY A 33 -3.68 0.99 3.53
CA GLY A 33 -3.70 2.05 2.51
C GLY A 33 -4.50 1.76 1.26
N VAL A 34 -5.31 0.70 1.23
CA VAL A 34 -6.20 0.42 0.09
C VAL A 34 -7.35 1.43 0.10
N ARG A 35 -7.59 2.05 -1.06
CA ARG A 35 -8.73 2.94 -1.26
C ARG A 35 -10.04 2.20 -0.99
N HIS A 36 -10.93 2.78 -0.21
CA HIS A 36 -12.17 2.11 0.18
C HIS A 36 -13.33 3.07 0.47
N THR A 37 -14.52 2.50 0.50
CA THR A 37 -15.71 3.06 1.18
C THR A 37 -16.37 1.94 1.98
N TRP A 38 -17.46 2.22 2.63
CA TRP A 38 -18.21 1.19 3.37
C TRP A 38 -18.78 0.04 2.51
N MET A 39 -18.71 0.14 1.18
CA MET A 39 -19.25 -0.87 0.24
C MET A 39 -18.23 -1.42 -0.76
N TRP A 40 -17.04 -0.83 -0.87
CA TRP A 40 -16.09 -1.27 -1.88
C TRP A 40 -14.65 -0.94 -1.48
N ALA A 41 -13.75 -1.75 -1.99
CA ALA A 41 -12.33 -1.49 -2.04
C ALA A 41 -11.86 -1.40 -3.50
N ALA A 42 -10.87 -0.59 -3.78
CA ALA A 42 -10.34 -0.46 -5.13
C ALA A 42 -8.83 -0.27 -5.14
N TYR A 43 -8.19 -0.91 -6.10
CA TYR A 43 -6.81 -0.63 -6.44
C TYR A 43 -6.68 0.81 -6.96
N THR A 44 -5.60 1.48 -6.54
CA THR A 44 -5.16 2.76 -7.11
C THR A 44 -3.66 2.72 -7.38
N PRO A 45 -3.14 3.50 -8.36
CA PRO A 45 -1.71 3.63 -8.58
C PRO A 45 -0.93 4.19 -7.38
N ASN A 46 -1.62 4.82 -6.44
CA ASN A 46 -1.02 5.35 -5.21
C ASN A 46 -0.67 4.27 -4.17
N LEU A 47 -1.15 3.03 -4.36
CA LEU A 47 -0.91 1.95 -3.41
C LEU A 47 0.58 1.65 -3.30
N PRO A 48 1.18 1.60 -2.10
CA PRO A 48 2.60 1.29 -1.93
C PRO A 48 2.96 -0.11 -2.44
N VAL A 49 4.19 -0.28 -2.91
CA VAL A 49 4.72 -1.60 -3.34
C VAL A 49 4.69 -2.60 -2.19
N ALA A 50 4.98 -2.15 -0.96
CA ALA A 50 4.87 -2.99 0.24
C ALA A 50 3.45 -3.54 0.42
N THR A 51 2.42 -2.73 0.23
CA THR A 51 1.02 -3.17 0.32
C THR A 51 0.65 -4.12 -0.81
N GLU A 52 1.02 -3.79 -2.05
CA GLU A 52 0.77 -4.66 -3.21
C GLU A 52 1.41 -6.03 -3.03
N SER A 53 2.65 -6.04 -2.55
CA SER A 53 3.40 -7.28 -2.32
C SER A 53 2.79 -8.12 -1.20
N LEU A 54 2.41 -7.48 -0.09
CA LEU A 54 1.75 -8.14 1.04
C LEU A 54 0.41 -8.78 0.64
N LEU A 55 -0.36 -8.10 -0.22
CA LEU A 55 -1.63 -8.61 -0.77
C LEU A 55 -1.44 -9.65 -1.89
N GLY A 56 -0.21 -10.00 -2.26
CA GLY A 56 0.07 -10.95 -3.31
C GLY A 56 -0.28 -10.45 -4.72
N LEU A 57 -0.36 -9.12 -4.93
CA LEU A 57 -0.68 -8.53 -6.24
C LEU A 57 0.49 -8.73 -7.21
N LYS A 58 0.44 -9.81 -7.95
CA LYS A 58 1.49 -10.23 -8.87
C LYS A 58 1.51 -9.42 -10.17
N TYR A 59 0.34 -8.99 -10.63
CA TYR A 59 0.19 -8.23 -11.87
C TYR A 59 -0.63 -6.97 -11.64
N VAL A 60 -0.20 -5.88 -12.28
CA VAL A 60 -0.92 -4.60 -12.33
C VAL A 60 -1.25 -4.30 -13.79
N LEU A 61 -2.53 -4.06 -14.06
CA LEU A 61 -3.02 -3.61 -15.36
C LEU A 61 -3.26 -2.11 -15.28
N THR A 62 -2.57 -1.32 -16.10
CA THR A 62 -2.64 0.14 -16.06
C THR A 62 -2.51 0.75 -17.46
N ASP A 63 -3.19 1.86 -17.67
CA ASP A 63 -3.09 2.74 -18.82
C ASP A 63 -2.16 3.94 -18.57
N THR A 64 -1.59 4.03 -17.36
CA THR A 64 -0.72 5.11 -16.95
C THR A 64 0.61 4.60 -16.39
N GLU A 65 1.64 5.43 -16.44
CA GLU A 65 2.88 5.19 -15.70
C GLU A 65 2.58 5.30 -14.20
N ASN A 66 2.91 4.26 -13.44
CA ASN A 66 2.61 4.20 -12.01
C ASN A 66 3.80 4.55 -11.10
N GLY A 67 4.93 5.00 -11.68
CA GLY A 67 6.15 5.34 -10.95
C GLY A 67 6.85 4.16 -10.27
N LYS A 68 6.34 2.94 -10.46
CA LYS A 68 6.92 1.71 -9.90
C LYS A 68 7.76 1.04 -10.98
N GLU A 69 8.97 0.63 -10.63
CA GLU A 69 9.90 -0.02 -11.56
C GLU A 69 9.51 -1.49 -11.82
N TYR A 70 8.26 -1.71 -12.23
CA TYR A 70 7.77 -3.03 -12.58
C TYR A 70 8.10 -3.40 -14.01
N GLU A 71 8.46 -4.66 -14.23
CA GLU A 71 8.71 -5.18 -15.56
C GLU A 71 7.40 -5.22 -16.38
N ARG A 72 7.40 -4.60 -17.56
CA ARG A 72 6.31 -4.76 -18.52
C ARG A 72 6.40 -6.12 -19.19
N VAL A 73 5.46 -7.01 -18.88
CA VAL A 73 5.41 -8.38 -19.41
C VAL A 73 4.44 -8.53 -20.57
N GLY A 74 3.64 -7.50 -20.86
CA GLY A 74 2.70 -7.50 -21.97
C GLY A 74 1.86 -6.24 -22.02
N GLY A 75 0.81 -6.27 -22.86
CA GLY A 75 -0.16 -5.18 -22.96
C GLY A 75 -1.19 -5.45 -24.05
N TYR A 76 -2.30 -4.72 -23.99
CA TYR A 76 -3.34 -4.70 -25.00
C TYR A 76 -3.87 -3.28 -25.14
N GLU A 77 -3.88 -2.75 -26.37
CA GLU A 77 -4.17 -1.34 -26.65
C GLU A 77 -3.29 -0.42 -25.78
N ASP A 78 -3.88 0.48 -25.01
CA ASP A 78 -3.18 1.41 -24.13
C ASP A 78 -2.90 0.81 -22.74
N ILE A 79 -3.34 -0.43 -22.46
CA ILE A 79 -3.16 -1.09 -21.16
C ILE A 79 -1.84 -1.85 -21.14
N SER A 80 -0.99 -1.54 -20.18
CA SER A 80 0.24 -2.28 -19.89
C SER A 80 -0.02 -3.34 -18.81
N TYR A 81 0.61 -4.51 -18.96
CA TYR A 81 0.64 -5.55 -17.94
C TYR A 81 2.00 -5.50 -17.26
N LEU A 82 2.01 -5.07 -16.02
CA LEU A 82 3.21 -4.90 -15.21
C LEU A 82 3.29 -6.01 -14.19
N LYS A 83 4.49 -6.61 -14.03
CA LYS A 83 4.72 -7.65 -13.03
C LYS A 83 5.39 -7.09 -11.79
N ASN A 84 4.78 -7.28 -10.64
CA ASN A 84 5.38 -7.01 -9.35
C ASN A 84 6.31 -8.18 -8.96
N PRO A 85 7.64 -7.97 -8.92
CA PRO A 85 8.59 -9.04 -8.60
C PRO A 85 8.61 -9.40 -7.10
N TYR A 86 7.96 -8.60 -6.25
CA TYR A 86 7.97 -8.74 -4.79
C TYR A 86 6.68 -9.34 -4.24
N ALA A 87 5.73 -9.72 -5.10
CA ALA A 87 4.43 -10.25 -4.67
C ALA A 87 4.61 -11.51 -3.83
N LEU A 88 4.14 -11.49 -2.59
CA LEU A 88 4.15 -12.65 -1.71
C LEU A 88 3.11 -13.69 -2.21
N PRO A 89 3.34 -14.99 -1.94
CA PRO A 89 2.32 -16.01 -2.18
C PRO A 89 1.06 -15.74 -1.37
N VAL A 90 -0.08 -16.32 -1.79
CA VAL A 90 -1.35 -16.20 -1.06
C VAL A 90 -1.25 -16.78 0.36
N LEU A 91 -0.42 -17.81 0.53
CA LEU A 91 -0.08 -18.43 1.80
C LEU A 91 1.44 -18.42 1.97
N PHE A 92 1.93 -17.95 3.10
CA PHE A 92 3.37 -17.92 3.38
C PHE A 92 3.65 -18.07 4.88
N PRO A 93 4.77 -18.71 5.25
CA PRO A 93 5.16 -18.87 6.63
C PRO A 93 5.68 -17.57 7.22
N VAL A 94 5.36 -17.32 8.50
CA VAL A 94 5.79 -16.12 9.25
C VAL A 94 6.42 -16.52 10.58
N ASP A 95 7.32 -15.68 11.08
CA ASP A 95 8.04 -15.93 12.33
C ASP A 95 7.13 -15.79 13.55
N ARG A 96 6.18 -14.87 13.49
CA ARG A 96 5.28 -14.59 14.61
C ARG A 96 3.91 -14.11 14.12
N ILE A 97 2.91 -14.32 14.97
CA ILE A 97 1.58 -13.72 14.83
C ILE A 97 1.51 -12.57 15.82
N GLU A 98 1.10 -11.42 15.33
CA GLU A 98 0.82 -10.24 16.15
C GLU A 98 -0.66 -9.91 16.06
N ASN A 99 -1.24 -9.49 17.17
CA ASN A 99 -2.58 -8.93 17.17
C ASN A 99 -2.44 -7.42 16.94
N TYR A 100 -3.07 -6.92 15.87
CA TYR A 100 -3.04 -5.51 15.51
C TYR A 100 -4.36 -4.85 15.89
N ASP A 101 -4.30 -3.83 16.73
CA ASP A 101 -5.41 -2.92 16.91
C ASP A 101 -5.43 -1.93 15.72
N LEU A 102 -6.33 -2.18 14.78
CA LEU A 102 -6.46 -1.37 13.56
C LEU A 102 -7.00 0.05 13.81
N TYR A 103 -7.48 0.34 15.02
CA TYR A 103 -7.86 1.70 15.42
C TYR A 103 -6.68 2.50 15.97
N GLU A 104 -5.72 1.83 16.60
CA GLU A 104 -4.53 2.47 17.18
C GLU A 104 -3.34 2.49 16.22
N ILE A 105 -3.22 1.47 15.36
CA ILE A 105 -2.05 1.28 14.50
C ILE A 105 -2.53 1.17 13.05
N ARG A 106 -2.17 2.14 12.23
CA ARG A 106 -2.60 2.21 10.83
C ARG A 106 -1.42 2.56 9.91
N ASN A 107 -1.65 2.37 8.60
CA ASN A 107 -0.78 2.81 7.52
C ASN A 107 0.66 2.32 7.64
N PHE A 108 1.64 3.19 7.53
CA PHE A 108 3.06 2.84 7.48
C PHE A 108 3.55 2.12 8.74
N THR A 109 3.02 2.48 9.91
CA THR A 109 3.36 1.79 11.17
C THR A 109 2.83 0.35 11.19
N LEU A 110 1.60 0.15 10.72
CA LEU A 110 1.02 -1.18 10.59
C LEU A 110 1.81 -2.01 9.56
N LEU A 111 2.08 -1.46 8.40
CA LEU A 111 2.86 -2.12 7.35
C LEU A 111 4.25 -2.52 7.85
N ASN A 112 4.97 -1.63 8.54
CA ASN A 112 6.26 -1.97 9.14
C ASN A 112 6.17 -3.15 10.11
N LYS A 113 5.17 -3.18 10.99
CA LYS A 113 4.96 -4.30 11.92
C LYS A 113 4.65 -5.60 11.19
N MET A 114 3.78 -5.56 10.17
CA MET A 114 3.43 -6.74 9.38
C MET A 114 4.65 -7.30 8.67
N TRP A 115 5.44 -6.46 8.00
CA TRP A 115 6.65 -6.89 7.31
C TRP A 115 7.71 -7.46 8.27
N ARG A 116 7.89 -6.87 9.46
CA ARG A 116 8.76 -7.43 10.51
C ARG A 116 8.31 -8.80 10.98
N SER A 117 7.00 -9.07 11.04
CA SER A 117 6.47 -10.36 11.48
C SER A 117 6.74 -11.51 10.50
N ILE A 118 7.01 -11.19 9.23
CA ILE A 118 7.25 -12.20 8.19
C ILE A 118 8.56 -12.94 8.43
N ASN A 119 9.67 -12.23 8.58
CA ASN A 119 11.01 -12.82 8.68
C ASN A 119 11.83 -12.32 9.88
N GLY A 120 11.20 -11.68 10.86
CA GLY A 120 11.90 -11.12 12.02
C GLY A 120 12.90 -10.01 11.69
N GLN A 121 12.87 -9.45 10.48
CA GLN A 121 13.79 -8.38 10.06
C GLN A 121 13.48 -7.11 10.85
N GLU A 122 14.54 -6.44 11.34
CA GLU A 122 14.40 -5.19 12.08
C GLU A 122 14.29 -3.97 11.16
N GLU A 123 14.73 -4.08 9.91
CA GLU A 123 14.70 -2.97 8.97
C GLU A 123 13.27 -2.70 8.48
N ASP A 124 12.84 -1.47 8.67
CA ASP A 124 11.51 -1.01 8.26
C ASP A 124 11.39 -0.87 6.75
N VAL A 125 10.23 -1.29 6.23
CA VAL A 125 9.86 -1.06 4.82
C VAL A 125 9.42 0.38 4.57
N PHE A 126 9.07 1.14 5.61
CA PHE A 126 8.79 2.57 5.55
C PHE A 126 9.59 3.33 6.59
N GLN A 127 10.32 4.35 6.16
CA GLN A 127 11.08 5.23 7.03
C GLN A 127 10.49 6.64 7.01
N PRO A 128 10.29 7.26 8.18
CA PRO A 128 9.70 8.58 8.26
C PRO A 128 10.58 9.64 7.61
N CYS A 129 9.97 10.56 6.88
CA CYS A 129 10.58 11.84 6.52
C CYS A 129 10.44 12.83 7.68
N THR A 130 11.34 13.82 7.74
CA THR A 130 11.14 14.96 8.65
C THR A 130 10.11 15.89 8.04
N VAL A 131 9.01 16.13 8.75
CA VAL A 131 7.91 17.01 8.31
C VAL A 131 7.76 18.17 9.26
N SER A 132 7.68 19.39 8.74
CA SER A 132 7.26 20.57 9.46
C SER A 132 6.14 21.27 8.70
N GLY A 133 5.19 21.85 9.39
CA GLY A 133 4.01 22.41 8.74
C GLY A 133 3.51 23.70 9.33
N SER A 134 2.73 24.42 8.52
CA SER A 134 1.99 25.62 8.93
C SER A 134 0.61 25.62 8.30
N SER A 135 -0.37 26.19 8.99
CA SER A 135 -1.70 26.45 8.45
C SER A 135 -1.94 27.97 8.43
N LEU A 136 -2.31 28.50 7.29
CA LEU A 136 -2.60 29.91 7.10
C LEU A 136 -3.70 30.09 6.05
N ASP A 137 -4.74 30.84 6.37
CA ASP A 137 -5.82 31.23 5.44
C ASP A 137 -6.47 30.02 4.70
N GLY A 138 -6.71 28.93 5.42
CA GLY A 138 -7.30 27.70 4.85
C GLY A 138 -6.36 26.91 3.96
N LYS A 139 -5.06 27.21 3.99
CA LYS A 139 -4.01 26.47 3.30
C LYS A 139 -3.10 25.80 4.32
N LYS A 140 -2.84 24.51 4.09
CA LYS A 140 -1.78 23.77 4.79
C LYS A 140 -0.55 23.71 3.92
N ASN A 141 0.60 24.04 4.50
CA ASN A 141 1.89 23.99 3.84
C ASN A 141 2.82 23.10 4.67
N LEU A 142 3.42 22.14 4.03
CA LEU A 142 4.36 21.21 4.64
C LEU A 142 5.72 21.35 3.96
N GLU A 143 6.76 21.42 4.77
CA GLU A 143 8.15 21.26 4.33
C GLU A 143 8.59 19.85 4.74
N VAL A 144 8.98 19.06 3.77
CA VAL A 144 9.37 17.65 3.95
C VAL A 144 10.82 17.49 3.58
N THR A 145 11.61 16.91 4.49
CA THR A 145 12.99 16.49 4.22
C THR A 145 13.02 14.98 4.08
N VAL A 146 13.53 14.50 2.95
CA VAL A 146 13.65 13.07 2.66
C VAL A 146 14.89 12.51 3.35
N GLU A 147 14.71 11.49 4.19
CA GLU A 147 15.77 10.91 5.02
C GLU A 147 16.45 9.69 4.36
N LYS A 148 15.84 9.10 3.34
CA LYS A 148 16.36 7.94 2.58
C LYS A 148 15.88 8.01 1.13
N ASP A 149 16.69 7.48 0.20
CA ASP A 149 16.31 7.38 -1.22
C ASP A 149 15.11 6.44 -1.39
N GLY A 150 14.17 6.80 -2.28
CA GLY A 150 13.06 5.95 -2.66
C GLY A 150 11.76 6.69 -2.97
N SER A 151 10.70 5.90 -3.11
CA SER A 151 9.33 6.40 -3.30
C SER A 151 8.81 7.06 -2.04
N VAL A 152 8.39 8.30 -2.13
CA VAL A 152 7.81 9.02 -0.98
C VAL A 152 6.29 9.01 -1.07
N TYR A 153 5.68 8.67 0.05
CA TYR A 153 4.24 8.63 0.24
C TYR A 153 3.79 9.61 1.32
N LEU A 154 2.70 10.29 1.05
CA LEU A 154 2.02 11.19 1.98
C LEU A 154 0.78 10.46 2.53
N PHE A 155 0.65 10.44 3.85
CA PHE A 155 -0.59 10.05 4.51
C PHE A 155 -1.35 11.30 4.93
N ILE A 156 -2.61 11.35 4.55
CA ILE A 156 -3.56 12.40 4.96
C ILE A 156 -4.74 11.68 5.61
N PRO A 157 -4.98 11.83 6.93
CA PRO A 157 -6.19 11.30 7.53
C PRO A 157 -7.41 11.92 6.86
N SER A 158 -8.52 11.21 6.89
CA SER A 158 -9.77 11.66 6.25
C SER A 158 -10.06 13.13 6.59
N GLY A 159 -10.07 13.97 5.60
CA GLY A 159 -10.24 15.41 5.71
C GLY A 159 -10.89 15.97 4.45
N PHE A 160 -11.02 17.27 4.38
CA PHE A 160 -11.68 17.94 3.26
C PHE A 160 -10.66 18.88 2.60
N TYR A 161 -10.01 18.37 1.57
CA TYR A 161 -9.06 19.14 0.76
C TYR A 161 -9.54 19.21 -0.69
N THR A 162 -8.92 20.04 -1.51
CA THR A 162 -9.21 20.12 -2.93
C THR A 162 -8.15 19.44 -3.75
N THR A 163 -6.93 19.95 -3.69
CA THR A 163 -5.80 19.50 -4.50
C THR A 163 -4.54 19.50 -3.63
N ILE A 164 -3.71 18.49 -3.82
CA ILE A 164 -2.38 18.41 -3.21
C ILE A 164 -1.37 18.90 -4.26
N GLN A 165 -0.69 20.00 -3.98
CA GLN A 165 0.37 20.52 -4.84
C GLN A 165 1.71 20.09 -4.26
N VAL A 166 2.55 19.45 -5.09
CA VAL A 166 3.88 18.98 -4.71
C VAL A 166 4.93 19.71 -5.54
N ARG A 167 5.92 20.33 -4.89
CA ARG A 167 7.04 21.02 -5.51
C ARG A 167 8.35 20.70 -4.81
N GLY A 168 9.41 20.51 -5.55
CA GLY A 168 10.76 20.29 -5.04
C GLY A 168 11.52 19.22 -5.81
N ALA A 169 12.84 19.20 -5.70
CA ALA A 169 13.71 18.24 -6.37
C ALA A 169 13.44 18.06 -7.89
N GLY A 170 13.06 19.16 -8.57
CA GLY A 170 12.72 19.14 -9.99
C GLY A 170 11.30 18.63 -10.34
N ILE A 171 10.50 18.28 -9.34
CA ILE A 171 9.11 17.86 -9.51
C ILE A 171 8.18 19.02 -9.22
N GLU A 172 7.19 19.22 -10.10
CA GLU A 172 6.03 20.06 -9.85
C GLU A 172 4.80 19.35 -10.40
N ARG A 173 3.88 18.98 -9.51
CA ARG A 173 2.65 18.31 -9.91
C ARG A 173 1.49 18.57 -8.95
N ASN A 174 0.29 18.43 -9.48
CA ASN A 174 -0.94 18.42 -8.72
C ASN A 174 -1.45 16.96 -8.61
N ILE A 175 -1.91 16.58 -7.43
CA ILE A 175 -2.54 15.31 -7.15
C ILE A 175 -3.96 15.63 -6.72
N ASP A 176 -4.95 15.03 -7.40
CA ASP A 176 -6.34 15.18 -7.03
C ASP A 176 -6.58 14.51 -5.68
N TYR A 177 -7.14 15.26 -4.74
CA TYR A 177 -7.52 14.70 -3.46
C TYR A 177 -8.77 13.84 -3.62
N ASP A 178 -8.70 12.64 -3.05
CA ASP A 178 -9.80 11.70 -3.02
C ASP A 178 -10.08 11.30 -1.57
N TYR A 179 -11.21 11.73 -1.02
CA TYR A 179 -11.62 11.48 0.37
C TYR A 179 -11.75 9.98 0.71
N THR A 180 -11.68 9.09 -0.28
CA THR A 180 -11.67 7.63 -0.09
C THR A 180 -10.27 7.02 -0.04
N SER A 181 -9.24 7.83 -0.25
CA SER A 181 -7.82 7.45 -0.15
C SER A 181 -7.16 8.22 0.98
N GLU A 182 -6.29 7.56 1.72
CA GLU A 182 -5.51 8.17 2.79
C GLU A 182 -4.01 8.24 2.42
N ILE A 183 -3.54 7.42 1.47
CA ILE A 183 -2.14 7.36 1.03
C ILE A 183 -2.04 7.89 -0.40
N TYR A 184 -1.05 8.78 -0.61
CA TYR A 184 -0.75 9.39 -1.90
C TYR A 184 0.72 9.23 -2.24
N TYR A 185 1.00 8.66 -3.39
CA TYR A 185 2.35 8.63 -3.94
C TYR A 185 2.74 10.02 -4.46
N ILE A 186 3.82 10.60 -3.93
CA ILE A 186 4.25 11.96 -4.29
C ILE A 186 5.47 12.01 -5.21
N GLY A 187 6.23 10.95 -5.33
CA GLY A 187 7.35 10.86 -6.29
C GLY A 187 8.50 10.00 -5.81
N GLU A 188 9.52 9.89 -6.65
CA GLU A 188 10.83 9.31 -6.31
C GLU A 188 11.77 10.44 -5.91
N PHE A 189 12.47 10.28 -4.79
CA PHE A 189 13.36 11.29 -4.23
C PHE A 189 14.63 10.65 -3.68
N VAL A 190 15.66 11.49 -3.48
CA VAL A 190 16.90 11.06 -2.84
C VAL A 190 17.04 11.71 -1.47
N LYS A 191 17.85 11.10 -0.63
CA LYS A 191 18.13 11.61 0.72
C LYS A 191 18.64 13.06 0.66
N GLY A 192 18.03 13.92 1.46
CA GLY A 192 18.32 15.34 1.56
C GLY A 192 17.44 16.22 0.66
N ASP A 193 16.65 15.65 -0.23
CA ASP A 193 15.68 16.41 -1.01
C ASP A 193 14.71 17.15 -0.11
N GLN A 194 14.38 18.39 -0.53
CA GLN A 194 13.38 19.23 0.12
C GLN A 194 12.14 19.30 -0.77
N ILE A 195 11.00 18.97 -0.20
CA ILE A 195 9.71 18.94 -0.88
C ILE A 195 8.77 19.89 -0.16
N HIS A 196 8.14 20.77 -0.92
CA HIS A 196 7.05 21.62 -0.44
C HIS A 196 5.72 21.03 -0.89
N ILE A 197 4.81 20.80 0.05
CA ILE A 197 3.46 20.28 -0.19
C ILE A 197 2.46 21.32 0.29
N SER A 198 1.56 21.76 -0.60
CA SER A 198 0.49 22.71 -0.29
C SER A 198 -0.87 22.09 -0.56
N MET A 199 -1.81 22.27 0.36
CA MET A 199 -3.18 21.76 0.26
C MET A 199 -4.15 22.86 0.64
N GLU A 200 -5.27 22.98 -0.09
CA GLU A 200 -6.37 23.87 0.28
C GLU A 200 -7.43 23.08 1.04
N GLU A 201 -7.79 23.55 2.21
CA GLU A 201 -8.86 22.98 3.03
C GLU A 201 -10.22 23.50 2.60
N THR A 202 -11.19 22.60 2.46
CA THR A 202 -12.60 22.99 2.27
C THR A 202 -13.36 23.11 3.57
N MET A 203 -12.84 22.51 4.65
CA MET A 203 -13.34 22.65 6.03
C MET A 203 -12.14 22.68 6.97
N GLN A 204 -12.23 23.45 8.05
CA GLN A 204 -11.13 23.55 9.04
C GLN A 204 -10.90 22.19 9.71
N SER A 205 -9.68 21.70 9.60
CA SER A 205 -9.15 20.58 10.37
C SER A 205 -7.88 21.05 11.06
N ASP A 206 -7.84 20.95 12.38
CA ASP A 206 -6.73 21.50 13.18
C ASP A 206 -5.55 20.53 13.33
N ASP A 207 -5.63 19.31 12.76
CA ASP A 207 -4.66 18.25 13.03
C ASP A 207 -3.59 18.14 11.90
N LEU A 208 -2.64 19.10 11.92
CA LEU A 208 -1.45 19.04 11.06
C LEU A 208 -0.51 17.89 11.46
N ASP A 209 -0.47 17.53 12.72
CA ASP A 209 0.46 16.52 13.26
C ASP A 209 0.10 15.10 12.79
N ALA A 210 -1.13 14.90 12.33
CA ALA A 210 -1.59 13.64 11.78
C ALA A 210 -1.15 13.41 10.31
N ILE A 211 -0.69 14.46 9.62
CA ILE A 211 -0.20 14.35 8.25
C ILE A 211 1.28 13.98 8.29
N VAL A 212 1.62 12.84 7.71
CA VAL A 212 2.99 12.30 7.74
C VAL A 212 3.46 11.88 6.36
N CYS A 213 4.78 11.94 6.14
CA CYS A 213 5.44 11.44 4.94
C CYS A 213 6.41 10.32 5.30
N TYR A 214 6.46 9.32 4.43
CA TYR A 214 7.38 8.19 4.57
C TYR A 214 8.02 7.85 3.23
N THR A 215 9.27 7.42 3.30
CA THR A 215 9.98 6.83 2.16
C THR A 215 9.86 5.32 2.22
N GLU A 216 9.47 4.70 1.12
CA GLU A 216 9.40 3.25 0.98
C GLU A 216 10.79 2.67 0.70
N ASN A 217 11.19 1.68 1.48
CA ASN A 217 12.45 0.98 1.36
C ASN A 217 12.30 -0.28 0.52
N ARG A 218 12.45 -0.16 -0.79
CA ARG A 218 12.31 -1.29 -1.72
C ARG A 218 13.32 -2.39 -1.49
N SER A 219 14.51 -2.08 -0.98
CA SER A 219 15.52 -3.10 -0.65
C SER A 219 15.04 -4.02 0.47
N ALA A 220 14.41 -3.46 1.51
CA ALA A 220 13.83 -4.25 2.59
C ALA A 220 12.65 -5.12 2.11
N ILE A 221 11.79 -4.59 1.22
CA ILE A 221 10.70 -5.36 0.61
C ILE A 221 11.27 -6.52 -0.22
N SER A 222 12.24 -6.24 -1.08
CA SER A 222 12.89 -7.23 -1.95
C SER A 222 13.54 -8.35 -1.14
N GLU A 223 14.26 -8.02 -0.09
CA GLU A 223 14.92 -9.01 0.76
C GLU A 223 13.91 -9.89 1.49
N ASN A 224 12.85 -9.29 2.04
CA ASN A 224 11.79 -10.06 2.69
C ASN A 224 11.06 -11.00 1.70
N ALA A 225 10.74 -10.53 0.50
CA ALA A 225 10.10 -11.34 -0.52
C ALA A 225 11.00 -12.51 -0.95
N ARG A 226 12.31 -12.26 -1.15
CA ARG A 226 13.31 -13.29 -1.46
C ARG A 226 13.39 -14.35 -0.35
N LEU A 227 13.42 -13.94 0.91
CA LEU A 227 13.44 -14.86 2.04
C LEU A 227 12.18 -15.72 2.14
N VAL A 228 11.02 -15.20 1.77
CA VAL A 228 9.79 -16.00 1.68
C VAL A 228 9.87 -16.99 0.54
N GLU A 229 10.36 -16.58 -0.64
CA GLU A 229 10.51 -17.46 -1.81
C GLU A 229 11.49 -18.62 -1.52
N GLU A 230 12.59 -18.36 -0.82
CA GLU A 230 13.59 -19.37 -0.45
C GLU A 230 13.08 -20.42 0.54
N GLN A 231 11.96 -20.18 1.21
CA GLN A 231 11.35 -21.14 2.13
C GLN A 231 10.69 -22.34 1.44
N ASN A 232 10.75 -22.43 0.11
CA ASN A 232 10.23 -23.55 -0.67
C ASN A 232 8.77 -23.90 -0.33
N VAL A 233 7.93 -22.90 -0.23
CA VAL A 233 6.49 -23.08 -0.05
C VAL A 233 5.90 -23.42 -1.40
N LEU A 234 5.31 -24.60 -1.49
CA LEU A 234 4.52 -25.01 -2.65
C LEU A 234 3.05 -24.75 -2.34
N THR A 235 2.41 -23.95 -3.19
CA THR A 235 0.97 -23.71 -3.13
C THR A 235 0.35 -24.30 -4.37
N GLU A 236 -0.58 -25.22 -4.20
CA GLU A 236 -1.33 -25.87 -5.27
C GLU A 236 -2.81 -25.47 -5.14
N GLU A 237 -3.41 -25.02 -6.22
CA GLU A 237 -4.84 -24.78 -6.29
C GLU A 237 -5.52 -26.07 -6.66
N GLU A 238 -6.29 -26.67 -5.72
CA GLU A 238 -7.06 -27.88 -5.97
C GLU A 238 -8.41 -27.56 -6.64
N SER A 239 -8.99 -26.42 -6.27
CA SER A 239 -10.22 -25.89 -6.85
C SER A 239 -10.35 -24.39 -6.52
N SER A 240 -11.36 -23.70 -7.07
CA SER A 240 -11.62 -22.29 -6.77
C SER A 240 -11.88 -21.99 -5.27
N SER A 241 -12.08 -23.01 -4.45
CA SER A 241 -12.34 -22.88 -3.02
C SER A 241 -11.34 -23.62 -2.12
N HIS A 242 -10.33 -24.31 -2.69
CA HIS A 242 -9.37 -25.09 -1.94
C HIS A 242 -7.94 -24.79 -2.42
N LEU A 243 -7.11 -24.34 -1.51
CA LEU A 243 -5.68 -24.18 -1.68
C LEU A 243 -4.94 -25.16 -0.80
N ILE A 244 -3.97 -25.87 -1.37
CA ILE A 244 -3.07 -26.76 -0.61
C ILE A 244 -1.72 -26.08 -0.52
N MET A 245 -1.20 -25.96 0.69
CA MET A 245 0.15 -25.50 0.95
C MET A 245 0.99 -26.60 1.53
N THR A 246 2.14 -26.86 0.91
CA THR A 246 3.17 -27.74 1.45
C THR A 246 4.36 -26.91 1.90
N TYR A 247 4.73 -27.05 3.17
CA TYR A 247 5.84 -26.33 3.78
C TYR A 247 6.69 -27.27 4.64
N SER A 248 8.00 -27.22 4.48
CA SER A 248 8.98 -28.07 5.18
C SER A 248 9.99 -27.29 6.04
N GLY A 249 9.75 -26.01 6.28
CA GLY A 249 10.64 -25.15 7.06
C GLY A 249 10.38 -25.19 8.57
N GLU A 250 11.06 -24.31 9.30
CA GLU A 250 11.05 -24.26 10.78
C GLU A 250 10.00 -23.31 11.37
N LYS A 251 9.39 -22.43 10.56
CA LYS A 251 8.37 -21.48 11.02
C LYS A 251 7.07 -22.21 11.37
N HIS A 252 6.41 -21.76 12.43
CA HIS A 252 5.23 -22.42 12.98
C HIS A 252 3.90 -21.74 12.63
N TYR A 253 3.95 -20.57 11.99
CA TYR A 253 2.77 -19.79 11.66
C TYR A 253 2.67 -19.57 10.16
N ILE A 254 1.45 -19.51 9.69
CA ILE A 254 1.11 -19.24 8.28
C ILE A 254 0.27 -17.98 8.23
N ALA A 255 0.69 -17.02 7.40
CA ALA A 255 -0.14 -15.89 7.02
C ALA A 255 -0.87 -16.19 5.70
N THR A 256 -2.02 -15.60 5.54
CA THR A 256 -2.79 -15.66 4.31
C THR A 256 -3.33 -14.28 3.95
N THR A 257 -3.40 -14.01 2.65
CA THR A 257 -4.07 -12.83 2.10
C THR A 257 -5.56 -13.07 1.85
N ILE A 258 -6.03 -14.30 2.08
CA ILE A 258 -7.46 -14.64 1.98
C ILE A 258 -8.15 -14.18 3.26
N PRO A 259 -9.21 -13.34 3.16
CA PRO A 259 -9.98 -12.95 4.32
C PRO A 259 -10.57 -14.18 5.04
N TYR A 260 -10.41 -14.22 6.36
CA TYR A 260 -11.01 -15.27 7.18
C TYR A 260 -12.52 -14.99 7.35
N ASP A 261 -13.33 -16.01 7.11
CA ASP A 261 -14.76 -16.02 7.40
C ASP A 261 -15.08 -17.09 8.42
N GLU A 262 -15.58 -16.68 9.59
CA GLU A 262 -16.17 -17.63 10.54
C GLU A 262 -17.50 -18.14 9.94
N ALA A 263 -17.50 -19.38 9.49
CA ALA A 263 -18.67 -20.06 8.93
C ALA A 263 -19.72 -20.38 10.02
#